data_cad056cf98845e87269d7751ebe5132f
#
_entry.id   cad056cf98845e87269d7751ebe5132f
#
_cell.length_a   1.000
_cell.length_b   1.000
_cell.length_c   1.000
_cell.angle_alpha   90.00
_cell.angle_beta   90.00
_cell.angle_gamma   90.00
#
_symmetry.space_group_name_H-M   'P 1'
#
loop_
_entity.id
_entity.type
_entity.pdbx_description
1 polymer ?
#
loop_
_entity_poly.entity_id
_entity_poly.type
_entity_poly.pdbx_seq_one_letter_code
_entity_poly.pdbx_strand_id
1 'polypeptide(L)'
;IEAYEQGNTKATRSGIEKGVLLLKLGDLYWAKEKYNDAQRCYGEAIGLLDKERPDYEQLSQRSKILDELVPYTDAVHLQDSLQELARADEKTRNAAIDKVIEALKKKEKEERRKQQEQEANEIISKNGANNGNSANRNNRNQNTTANQQQKGQWYFYNPMAVNQGKTDFQRRWGKRENVDNWQRVNKTVVSIGSAESLLTDEQLDSIARAEALADSLEQRTDSAQNDPHRREYYIAQLPFTQEQVEASNLIIMDGLYHSGIIFKDKFDNLPLGEKALVRLEHQYPTYEKMADVYYHLFLLYSRKHDDVTAQHYVNLLKEKYPDNEWTTLLTDPFFKENARLGVHLEDSLYATTYDAFKAAHYGTVSSNLAVSAKRFPLGANRDKFIFIGALSKLNEGNAEACVADLKTMLEKYPQSGLAEMAGMIVRGVGEGRRLHGGQ
;
A
#
# COMPACT_ATOMS: atom_id res chain seq x y z
N ILE A 1 28.01 -9.66 7.79
CA ILE A 1 27.12 -9.65 6.61
C ILE A 1 27.90 -10.08 5.39
N GLU A 2 28.95 -9.38 4.99
CA GLU A 2 29.69 -9.63 3.75
C GLU A 2 30.18 -11.09 3.60
N ALA A 3 30.75 -11.67 4.66
CA ALA A 3 31.15 -13.07 4.66
C ALA A 3 29.98 -14.05 4.45
N TYR A 4 28.81 -13.76 5.01
CA TYR A 4 27.60 -14.57 4.81
C TYR A 4 27.02 -14.41 3.40
N GLU A 5 27.04 -13.21 2.82
CA GLU A 5 26.66 -12.99 1.41
C GLU A 5 27.60 -13.72 0.45
N GLN A 6 28.90 -13.70 0.70
CA GLN A 6 29.86 -14.50 -0.07
C GLN A 6 29.60 -15.99 0.06
N GLY A 7 29.28 -16.46 1.27
CA GLY A 7 28.89 -17.85 1.53
C GLY A 7 27.64 -18.24 0.77
N ASN A 8 26.60 -17.39 0.80
CA ASN A 8 25.35 -17.60 0.05
C ASN A 8 25.59 -17.67 -1.47
N THR A 9 26.45 -16.78 -2.00
CA THR A 9 26.76 -16.72 -3.44
C THR A 9 27.59 -17.93 -3.90
N LYS A 10 28.51 -18.43 -3.05
CA LYS A 10 29.38 -19.57 -3.35
C LYS A 10 28.75 -20.91 -3.04
N ALA A 11 27.60 -20.95 -2.36
CA ALA A 11 26.92 -22.19 -2.02
C ALA A 11 26.43 -22.90 -3.29
N THR A 12 27.06 -23.99 -3.66
CA THR A 12 26.74 -24.82 -4.85
C THR A 12 25.56 -25.77 -4.62
N ARG A 13 25.18 -26.00 -3.37
CA ARG A 13 24.06 -26.86 -2.99
C ARG A 13 22.99 -26.02 -2.27
N SER A 14 21.76 -26.15 -2.74
CA SER A 14 20.58 -25.60 -2.06
C SER A 14 20.10 -26.66 -1.04
N GLY A 15 20.48 -26.50 0.21
CA GLY A 15 20.14 -27.41 1.28
C GLY A 15 19.86 -26.71 2.59
N ILE A 16 19.57 -27.48 3.64
CA ILE A 16 19.23 -26.96 4.98
C ILE A 16 20.32 -26.01 5.51
N GLU A 17 21.60 -26.30 5.25
CA GLU A 17 22.73 -25.48 5.70
C GLU A 17 22.67 -24.07 5.09
N LYS A 18 22.32 -23.97 3.79
CA LYS A 18 22.09 -22.67 3.12
C LYS A 18 20.90 -21.96 3.73
N GLY A 19 19.82 -22.68 4.06
CA GLY A 19 18.66 -22.11 4.75
C GLY A 19 19.04 -21.51 6.12
N VAL A 20 19.83 -22.23 6.92
CA VAL A 20 20.33 -21.73 8.22
C VAL A 20 21.25 -20.52 8.07
N LEU A 21 22.12 -20.52 7.04
CA LEU A 21 22.96 -19.35 6.73
C LEU A 21 22.12 -18.14 6.39
N LEU A 22 21.10 -18.30 5.57
CA LEU A 22 20.17 -17.23 5.18
C LEU A 22 19.38 -16.70 6.38
N LEU A 23 18.94 -17.54 7.32
CA LEU A 23 18.30 -17.08 8.56
C LEU A 23 19.22 -16.16 9.35
N LYS A 24 20.48 -16.57 9.57
CA LYS A 24 21.45 -15.73 10.29
C LYS A 24 21.74 -14.42 9.57
N LEU A 25 21.79 -14.47 8.24
CA LEU A 25 21.97 -13.27 7.43
C LEU A 25 20.76 -12.35 7.53
N GLY A 26 19.56 -12.91 7.51
CA GLY A 26 18.30 -12.17 7.73
C GLY A 26 18.25 -11.50 9.10
N ASP A 27 18.66 -12.20 10.17
CA ASP A 27 18.77 -11.62 11.52
C ASP A 27 19.75 -10.44 11.57
N LEU A 28 20.89 -10.55 10.87
CA LEU A 28 21.88 -9.47 10.80
C LEU A 28 21.37 -8.25 10.01
N TYR A 29 20.59 -8.47 8.97
CA TYR A 29 19.95 -7.38 8.22
C TYR A 29 18.83 -6.74 9.03
N TRP A 30 18.01 -7.54 9.72
CA TRP A 30 17.01 -7.07 10.65
C TRP A 30 17.60 -6.14 11.73
N ALA A 31 18.70 -6.57 12.37
CA ALA A 31 19.38 -5.78 13.39
C ALA A 31 19.95 -4.45 12.88
N LYS A 32 20.15 -4.33 11.56
CA LYS A 32 20.56 -3.09 10.89
C LYS A 32 19.40 -2.30 10.29
N GLU A 33 18.18 -2.65 10.60
CA GLU A 33 16.95 -2.04 10.04
C GLU A 33 16.88 -2.11 8.51
N LYS A 34 17.57 -3.07 7.88
CA LYS A 34 17.52 -3.36 6.44
C LYS A 34 16.47 -4.42 6.15
N TYR A 35 15.20 -4.01 6.23
CA TYR A 35 14.08 -4.93 6.21
C TYR A 35 13.90 -5.64 4.87
N ASN A 36 14.19 -4.97 3.76
CA ASN A 36 14.15 -5.56 2.41
C ASN A 36 15.15 -6.73 2.26
N ASP A 37 16.41 -6.52 2.67
CA ASP A 37 17.42 -7.57 2.66
C ASP A 37 17.05 -8.72 3.63
N ALA A 38 16.47 -8.40 4.79
CA ALA A 38 15.99 -9.39 5.74
C ALA A 38 14.83 -10.21 5.14
N GLN A 39 13.86 -9.56 4.49
CA GLN A 39 12.74 -10.21 3.79
C GLN A 39 13.25 -11.22 2.76
N ARG A 40 14.16 -10.79 1.88
CA ARG A 40 14.79 -11.66 0.89
C ARG A 40 15.42 -12.90 1.54
N CYS A 41 16.20 -12.69 2.59
CA CYS A 41 16.90 -13.78 3.28
C CYS A 41 15.93 -14.77 3.94
N TYR A 42 14.90 -14.30 4.65
CA TYR A 42 13.90 -15.17 5.27
C TYR A 42 13.04 -15.89 4.23
N GLY A 43 12.61 -15.20 3.15
CA GLY A 43 11.83 -15.78 2.07
C GLY A 43 12.56 -16.92 1.37
N GLU A 44 13.86 -16.75 1.05
CA GLU A 44 14.70 -17.80 0.48
C GLU A 44 14.94 -18.94 1.49
N ALA A 45 15.17 -18.60 2.77
CA ALA A 45 15.45 -19.60 3.81
C ALA A 45 14.29 -20.58 4.00
N ILE A 46 13.06 -20.09 4.07
CA ILE A 46 11.86 -20.90 4.32
C ILE A 46 11.68 -22.00 3.27
N GLY A 47 12.03 -21.71 2.01
CA GLY A 47 11.99 -22.70 0.93
C GLY A 47 13.03 -23.82 1.05
N LEU A 48 14.05 -23.64 1.90
CA LEU A 48 15.17 -24.57 2.07
C LEU A 48 15.16 -25.29 3.42
N LEU A 49 14.36 -24.82 4.38
CA LEU A 49 14.29 -25.40 5.73
C LEU A 49 13.35 -26.59 5.78
N ASP A 50 13.62 -27.49 6.73
CA ASP A 50 12.73 -28.59 7.04
C ASP A 50 11.45 -28.06 7.69
N LYS A 51 10.30 -28.50 7.17
CA LYS A 51 8.97 -28.12 7.69
C LYS A 51 8.66 -28.72 9.07
N GLU A 52 9.36 -29.81 9.44
CA GLU A 52 9.23 -30.44 10.76
C GLU A 52 10.06 -29.72 11.84
N ARG A 53 10.80 -28.71 11.48
CA ARG A 53 11.57 -27.89 12.40
C ARG A 53 10.64 -27.19 13.40
N PRO A 54 10.93 -27.22 14.72
CA PRO A 54 10.03 -26.70 15.75
C PRO A 54 9.67 -25.21 15.62
N ASP A 55 10.57 -24.40 15.04
CA ASP A 55 10.41 -22.96 14.84
C ASP A 55 9.98 -22.58 13.41
N TYR A 56 9.70 -23.57 12.54
CA TYR A 56 9.34 -23.32 11.14
C TYR A 56 8.11 -22.42 11.00
N GLU A 57 7.05 -22.66 11.77
CA GLU A 57 5.82 -21.88 11.73
C GLU A 57 6.07 -20.42 12.13
N GLN A 58 6.86 -20.20 13.18
CA GLN A 58 7.23 -18.85 13.63
C GLN A 58 8.05 -18.10 12.57
N LEU A 59 9.01 -18.78 11.94
CA LEU A 59 9.82 -18.21 10.86
C LEU A 59 8.99 -17.90 9.63
N SER A 60 8.06 -18.79 9.27
CA SER A 60 7.13 -18.59 8.15
C SER A 60 6.22 -17.38 8.40
N GLN A 61 5.67 -17.27 9.62
CA GLN A 61 4.85 -16.13 10.01
C GLN A 61 5.65 -14.83 10.00
N ARG A 62 6.89 -14.84 10.52
CA ARG A 62 7.80 -13.68 10.49
C ARG A 62 8.07 -13.21 9.07
N SER A 63 8.31 -14.14 8.14
CA SER A 63 8.49 -13.81 6.72
C SER A 63 7.25 -13.14 6.12
N LYS A 64 6.06 -13.67 6.39
CA LYS A 64 4.80 -13.06 5.92
C LYS A 64 4.58 -11.66 6.47
N ILE A 65 4.91 -11.43 7.75
CA ILE A 65 4.82 -10.09 8.33
C ILE A 65 5.83 -9.13 7.70
N LEU A 66 7.03 -9.63 7.34
CA LEU A 66 8.00 -8.83 6.59
C LEU A 66 7.49 -8.46 5.19
N ASP A 67 6.77 -9.36 4.52
CA ASP A 67 6.16 -9.07 3.22
C ASP A 67 5.15 -7.91 3.31
N GLU A 68 4.46 -7.78 4.44
CA GLU A 68 3.57 -6.65 4.70
C GLU A 68 4.32 -5.37 5.13
N LEU A 69 5.42 -5.50 5.86
CA LEU A 69 6.17 -4.37 6.42
C LEU A 69 7.02 -3.63 5.38
N VAL A 70 7.73 -4.39 4.55
CA VAL A 70 8.79 -3.88 3.66
C VAL A 70 8.28 -2.78 2.71
N PRO A 71 7.10 -2.89 2.08
CA PRO A 71 6.61 -1.81 1.23
C PRO A 71 6.54 -0.45 1.92
N TYR A 72 6.13 -0.42 3.19
CA TYR A 72 6.01 0.82 3.97
C TYR A 72 7.36 1.37 4.41
N THR A 73 8.25 0.51 4.91
CA THR A 73 9.59 0.94 5.33
C THR A 73 10.45 1.39 4.16
N ASP A 74 10.39 0.69 3.03
CA ASP A 74 11.12 1.06 1.81
C ASP A 74 10.59 2.37 1.23
N ALA A 75 9.26 2.58 1.25
CA ALA A 75 8.66 3.84 0.82
C ALA A 75 9.16 5.02 1.68
N VAL A 76 9.18 4.87 3.01
CA VAL A 76 9.71 5.90 3.92
C VAL A 76 11.17 6.17 3.63
N HIS A 77 12.02 5.14 3.55
CA HIS A 77 13.45 5.29 3.26
C HIS A 77 13.72 5.95 1.91
N LEU A 78 12.96 5.57 0.89
CA LEU A 78 13.08 6.15 -0.44
C LEU A 78 12.73 7.64 -0.41
N GLN A 79 11.58 8.00 0.16
CA GLN A 79 11.13 9.39 0.20
C GLN A 79 12.04 10.27 1.07
N ASP A 80 12.51 9.76 2.21
CA ASP A 80 13.51 10.46 3.04
C ASP A 80 14.78 10.74 2.23
N SER A 81 15.30 9.74 1.51
CA SER A 81 16.51 9.89 0.68
C SER A 81 16.31 10.87 -0.46
N LEU A 82 15.13 10.84 -1.12
CA LEU A 82 14.81 11.78 -2.20
C LEU A 82 14.71 13.22 -1.68
N GLN A 83 14.07 13.43 -0.53
CA GLN A 83 13.99 14.76 0.09
C GLN A 83 15.36 15.26 0.56
N GLU A 84 16.19 14.38 1.13
CA GLU A 84 17.55 14.73 1.54
C GLU A 84 18.40 15.15 0.33
N LEU A 85 18.35 14.38 -0.76
CA LEU A 85 19.05 14.71 -2.02
C LEU A 85 18.53 15.99 -2.67
N ALA A 86 17.22 16.26 -2.60
CA ALA A 86 16.64 17.51 -3.11
C ALA A 86 17.16 18.74 -2.37
N ARG A 87 17.40 18.61 -1.05
CA ARG A 87 17.93 19.70 -0.19
C ARG A 87 19.47 19.83 -0.26
N ALA A 88 20.17 18.77 -0.71
CA ALA A 88 21.61 18.77 -0.82
C ALA A 88 22.12 19.73 -1.90
N ASP A 89 23.36 20.20 -1.76
CA ASP A 89 24.03 20.96 -2.81
C ASP A 89 24.24 20.09 -4.07
N GLU A 90 24.35 20.75 -5.21
CA GLU A 90 24.43 20.08 -6.51
C GLU A 90 25.59 19.07 -6.58
N LYS A 91 26.75 19.40 -5.99
CA LYS A 91 27.92 18.54 -6.00
C LYS A 91 27.68 17.26 -5.21
N THR A 92 27.11 17.35 -4.01
CA THR A 92 26.79 16.22 -3.14
C THR A 92 25.71 15.36 -3.78
N ARG A 93 24.65 15.98 -4.31
CA ARG A 93 23.57 15.32 -5.02
C ARG A 93 24.08 14.52 -6.22
N ASN A 94 24.87 15.17 -7.10
CA ASN A 94 25.41 14.51 -8.28
C ASN A 94 26.35 13.36 -7.90
N ALA A 95 27.17 13.52 -6.86
CA ALA A 95 28.05 12.44 -6.39
C ALA A 95 27.27 11.24 -5.83
N ALA A 96 26.15 11.46 -5.16
CA ALA A 96 25.28 10.39 -4.68
C ALA A 96 24.60 9.67 -5.85
N ILE A 97 24.07 10.40 -6.83
CA ILE A 97 23.45 9.84 -8.03
C ILE A 97 24.48 9.02 -8.84
N ASP A 98 25.70 9.53 -9.02
CA ASP A 98 26.76 8.80 -9.73
C ASP A 98 27.07 7.44 -9.08
N LYS A 99 27.10 7.37 -7.75
CA LYS A 99 27.29 6.10 -7.01
C LYS A 99 26.16 5.11 -7.30
N VAL A 100 24.92 5.58 -7.40
CA VAL A 100 23.77 4.72 -7.73
C VAL A 100 23.90 4.21 -9.17
N ILE A 101 24.26 5.08 -10.11
CA ILE A 101 24.48 4.70 -11.52
C ILE A 101 25.62 3.69 -11.65
N GLU A 102 26.75 3.89 -10.94
CA GLU A 102 27.86 2.94 -10.93
C GLU A 102 27.46 1.58 -10.34
N ALA A 103 26.70 1.58 -9.24
CA ALA A 103 26.18 0.37 -8.64
C ALA A 103 25.24 -0.39 -9.59
N LEU A 104 24.35 0.34 -10.31
CA LEU A 104 23.48 -0.24 -11.33
C LEU A 104 24.29 -0.89 -12.46
N LYS A 105 25.25 -0.16 -13.03
CA LYS A 105 26.14 -0.68 -14.09
C LYS A 105 26.92 -1.92 -13.66
N LYS A 106 27.38 -1.93 -12.39
CA LYS A 106 28.10 -3.09 -11.82
C LYS A 106 27.17 -4.29 -11.70
N LYS A 107 25.95 -4.07 -11.19
CA LYS A 107 24.93 -5.12 -11.06
C LYS A 107 24.56 -5.74 -12.41
N GLU A 108 24.28 -4.92 -13.41
CA GLU A 108 23.99 -5.39 -14.78
C GLU A 108 25.13 -6.18 -15.39
N LYS A 109 26.37 -5.73 -15.17
CA LYS A 109 27.58 -6.45 -15.64
C LYS A 109 27.70 -7.83 -14.97
N GLU A 110 27.43 -7.91 -13.68
CA GLU A 110 27.44 -9.18 -12.94
C GLU A 110 26.31 -10.11 -13.39
N GLU A 111 25.11 -9.58 -13.63
CA GLU A 111 23.98 -10.35 -14.14
C GLU A 111 24.24 -10.91 -15.53
N ARG A 112 24.80 -10.09 -16.45
CA ARG A 112 25.21 -10.56 -17.78
C ARG A 112 26.29 -11.65 -17.69
N ARG A 113 27.25 -11.50 -16.78
CA ARG A 113 28.27 -12.55 -16.57
C ARG A 113 27.64 -13.84 -16.06
N LYS A 114 26.73 -13.77 -15.10
CA LYS A 114 26.02 -14.96 -14.59
C LYS A 114 25.17 -15.63 -15.67
N GLN A 115 24.49 -14.86 -16.51
CA GLN A 115 23.73 -15.40 -17.64
C GLN A 115 24.66 -16.13 -18.64
N GLN A 116 25.79 -15.51 -19.01
CA GLN A 116 26.77 -16.13 -19.90
C GLN A 116 27.38 -17.41 -19.30
N GLU A 117 27.66 -17.42 -17.99
CA GLU A 117 28.15 -18.62 -17.29
C GLU A 117 27.06 -19.73 -17.26
N GLN A 118 25.80 -19.39 -17.07
CA GLN A 118 24.69 -20.33 -17.13
C GLN A 118 24.50 -20.91 -18.53
N GLU A 119 24.48 -20.08 -19.56
CA GLU A 119 24.40 -20.49 -20.96
C GLU A 119 25.57 -21.40 -21.35
N ALA A 120 26.81 -21.06 -20.94
CA ALA A 120 27.98 -21.88 -21.17
C ALA A 120 27.87 -23.26 -20.47
N ASN A 121 27.40 -23.28 -19.23
CA ASN A 121 27.20 -24.53 -18.48
C ASN A 121 26.09 -25.39 -19.09
N GLU A 122 25.01 -24.79 -19.61
CA GLU A 122 23.97 -25.51 -20.33
C GLU A 122 24.50 -26.14 -21.64
N ILE A 123 25.33 -25.41 -22.37
CA ILE A 123 25.97 -25.92 -23.60
C ILE A 123 26.90 -27.08 -23.28
N ILE A 124 27.68 -26.98 -22.19
CA ILE A 124 28.57 -28.04 -21.73
C ILE A 124 27.77 -29.26 -21.28
N SER A 125 26.68 -29.09 -20.54
CA SER A 125 25.83 -30.18 -20.09
C SER A 125 25.12 -30.91 -21.26
N LYS A 126 24.67 -30.16 -22.25
CA LYS A 126 24.08 -30.72 -23.48
C LYS A 126 25.09 -31.46 -24.35
N ASN A 127 26.35 -30.99 -24.41
CA ASN A 127 27.42 -31.65 -25.15
C ASN A 127 28.04 -32.84 -24.38
N GLY A 128 28.02 -32.80 -23.02
CA GLY A 128 28.52 -33.90 -22.18
C GLY A 128 27.61 -35.13 -22.17
N ALA A 129 26.29 -34.93 -22.37
CA ALA A 129 25.32 -36.02 -22.45
C ALA A 129 25.36 -36.80 -23.77
N ASN A 130 26.09 -36.28 -24.79
CA ASN A 130 26.15 -36.90 -26.12
C ASN A 130 27.43 -37.70 -26.38
N ASN A 131 28.31 -37.88 -25.37
CA ASN A 131 29.58 -38.61 -25.54
C ASN A 131 29.64 -39.98 -24.85
N GLY A 132 28.50 -40.64 -24.74
CA GLY A 132 28.39 -42.02 -24.21
C GLY A 132 27.53 -42.92 -25.09
N ASN A 133 27.88 -43.15 -26.33
CA ASN A 133 27.88 -44.48 -26.95
C ASN A 133 28.10 -44.46 -28.47
N SER A 134 29.16 -45.24 -28.88
CA SER A 134 29.28 -46.03 -30.12
C SER A 134 29.31 -45.38 -31.50
N ALA A 135 30.50 -45.47 -32.04
CA ALA A 135 30.80 -45.82 -33.43
C ALA A 135 29.59 -46.37 -34.25
N ASN A 136 29.16 -45.68 -35.27
CA ASN A 136 29.21 -46.13 -36.65
C ASN A 136 28.51 -45.20 -37.66
N ARG A 137 29.29 -44.83 -38.69
CA ARG A 137 28.94 -44.62 -40.10
C ARG A 137 27.88 -43.60 -40.51
N ASN A 138 28.43 -42.66 -41.29
CA ASN A 138 27.85 -42.11 -42.58
C ASN A 138 26.38 -41.70 -42.59
N ASN A 139 26.14 -40.42 -42.59
CA ASN A 139 25.64 -39.84 -43.85
C ASN A 139 25.65 -38.31 -43.85
N ARG A 140 25.95 -37.79 -45.00
CA ARG A 140 25.89 -36.44 -45.46
C ARG A 140 24.49 -35.85 -45.32
N ASN A 141 24.43 -34.55 -45.12
CA ASN A 141 23.34 -33.66 -45.41
C ASN A 141 22.11 -33.72 -44.44
N GLN A 142 21.99 -32.71 -43.60
CA GLN A 142 20.88 -31.74 -43.76
C GLN A 142 20.98 -30.68 -42.68
N ASN A 143 21.45 -29.55 -43.10
CA ASN A 143 21.14 -28.27 -42.50
C ASN A 143 19.62 -28.05 -42.70
N THR A 144 18.92 -27.55 -41.68
CA THR A 144 17.48 -27.22 -41.60
C THR A 144 16.66 -28.23 -40.79
N THR A 145 16.42 -27.91 -39.52
CA THR A 145 15.08 -28.06 -38.87
C THR A 145 15.18 -27.90 -37.35
N ALA A 146 15.50 -26.71 -36.89
CA ALA A 146 15.23 -26.33 -35.50
C ALA A 146 14.29 -25.10 -35.42
N ASN A 147 13.54 -24.84 -36.49
CA ASN A 147 12.65 -23.66 -36.54
C ASN A 147 11.26 -23.99 -37.12
N GLN A 148 10.74 -25.21 -36.91
CA GLN A 148 9.46 -25.61 -37.51
C GLN A 148 8.39 -26.18 -36.55
N GLN A 149 8.47 -25.98 -35.26
CA GLN A 149 7.38 -26.41 -34.36
C GLN A 149 6.56 -25.30 -33.69
N GLN A 150 6.71 -24.03 -34.10
CA GLN A 150 5.84 -22.93 -33.62
C GLN A 150 5.16 -22.15 -34.76
N LYS A 151 5.06 -22.71 -35.97
CA LYS A 151 4.24 -22.15 -37.07
C LYS A 151 2.81 -22.63 -36.90
N GLY A 152 2.01 -21.95 -36.10
CA GLY A 152 0.58 -22.26 -35.94
C GLY A 152 -0.09 -21.63 -34.74
N GLN A 153 0.67 -21.13 -33.80
CA GLN A 153 0.09 -20.43 -32.66
C GLN A 153 -0.05 -18.95 -32.97
N TRP A 154 -1.27 -18.44 -32.85
CA TRP A 154 -1.57 -17.04 -33.09
C TRP A 154 -0.72 -16.15 -32.18
N TYR A 155 -0.19 -15.05 -32.70
CA TYR A 155 0.77 -14.16 -32.03
C TYR A 155 0.41 -13.86 -30.57
N PHE A 156 -0.86 -13.58 -30.26
CA PHE A 156 -1.33 -13.25 -28.92
C PHE A 156 -1.26 -14.40 -27.91
N TYR A 157 -1.15 -15.64 -28.35
CA TYR A 157 -0.98 -16.80 -27.49
C TYR A 157 0.49 -17.24 -27.32
N ASN A 158 1.42 -16.47 -27.90
CA ASN A 158 2.85 -16.68 -27.73
C ASN A 158 3.43 -15.60 -26.81
N PRO A 159 3.64 -15.88 -25.49
CA PRO A 159 4.12 -14.87 -24.52
C PRO A 159 5.47 -14.28 -24.90
N MET A 160 6.37 -15.07 -25.52
CA MET A 160 7.68 -14.58 -25.96
C MET A 160 7.57 -13.57 -27.09
N ALA A 161 6.76 -13.87 -28.10
CA ALA A 161 6.54 -12.96 -29.23
C ALA A 161 5.84 -11.67 -28.79
N VAL A 162 4.86 -11.77 -27.88
CA VAL A 162 4.17 -10.60 -27.29
C VAL A 162 5.13 -9.75 -26.48
N ASN A 163 5.98 -10.34 -25.64
CA ASN A 163 6.94 -9.60 -24.81
C ASN A 163 8.03 -8.96 -25.68
N GLN A 164 8.53 -9.66 -26.68
CA GLN A 164 9.48 -9.10 -27.64
C GLN A 164 8.86 -7.95 -28.43
N GLY A 165 7.63 -8.10 -28.89
CA GLY A 165 6.90 -7.04 -29.57
C GLY A 165 6.65 -5.81 -28.69
N LYS A 166 6.34 -6.00 -27.41
CA LYS A 166 6.22 -4.89 -26.44
C LYS A 166 7.56 -4.17 -26.23
N THR A 167 8.63 -4.91 -26.09
CA THR A 167 9.99 -4.35 -25.92
C THR A 167 10.42 -3.56 -27.14
N ASP A 168 10.19 -4.10 -28.34
CA ASP A 168 10.51 -3.44 -29.61
C ASP A 168 9.64 -2.19 -29.82
N PHE A 169 8.36 -2.26 -29.44
CA PHE A 169 7.47 -1.11 -29.46
C PHE A 169 7.94 0.00 -28.51
N GLN A 170 8.23 -0.36 -27.23
CA GLN A 170 8.71 0.61 -26.26
C GLN A 170 10.07 1.23 -26.63
N ARG A 171 10.97 0.44 -27.24
CA ARG A 171 12.26 0.94 -27.73
C ARG A 171 12.10 1.92 -28.90
N ARG A 172 11.10 1.71 -29.76
CA ARG A 172 10.88 2.51 -30.97
C ARG A 172 10.01 3.74 -30.73
N TRP A 173 9.03 3.64 -29.80
CA TRP A 173 7.98 4.62 -29.61
C TRP A 173 7.87 5.17 -28.18
N GLY A 174 8.68 4.67 -27.23
CA GLY A 174 8.61 5.02 -25.82
C GLY A 174 7.37 4.50 -25.12
N LYS A 175 7.07 5.01 -23.92
CA LYS A 175 5.80 4.75 -23.21
C LYS A 175 4.69 5.59 -23.85
N ARG A 176 3.94 5.00 -24.76
CA ARG A 176 2.78 5.63 -25.41
C ARG A 176 1.50 5.05 -24.86
N GLU A 177 0.53 5.90 -24.57
CA GLU A 177 -0.82 5.47 -24.20
C GLU A 177 -1.61 5.07 -25.43
N ASN A 178 -2.54 4.10 -25.28
CA ASN A 178 -3.42 3.66 -26.37
C ASN A 178 -4.58 4.67 -26.52
N VAL A 179 -4.28 5.77 -27.21
CA VAL A 179 -5.21 6.85 -27.51
C VAL A 179 -5.16 7.17 -28.99
N ASP A 180 -6.21 7.77 -29.54
CA ASP A 180 -6.23 8.21 -30.94
C ASP A 180 -5.06 9.16 -31.22
N ASN A 181 -4.41 8.96 -32.36
CA ASN A 181 -3.20 9.68 -32.79
C ASN A 181 -1.97 9.49 -31.89
N TRP A 182 -1.83 8.32 -31.22
CA TRP A 182 -0.69 7.95 -30.37
C TRP A 182 0.69 8.10 -31.03
N GLN A 183 0.73 8.15 -32.37
CA GLN A 183 1.94 8.32 -33.16
C GLN A 183 2.49 9.76 -33.15
N ARG A 184 1.64 10.74 -32.75
CA ARG A 184 2.03 12.16 -32.70
C ARG A 184 2.47 12.56 -31.30
N VAL A 185 3.63 13.18 -31.19
CA VAL A 185 4.19 13.68 -29.92
C VAL A 185 3.40 14.90 -29.42
N ASN A 186 2.94 15.75 -30.32
CA ASN A 186 2.19 16.97 -29.99
C ASN A 186 0.76 16.92 -30.54
N LYS A 187 -0.24 16.97 -29.66
CA LYS A 187 -1.68 17.00 -30.00
C LYS A 187 -2.22 18.43 -30.26
N THR A 188 -1.37 19.44 -30.08
CA THR A 188 -1.80 20.85 -30.06
C THR A 188 -1.83 21.55 -31.42
N VAL A 189 -1.50 20.86 -32.50
CA VAL A 189 -1.43 21.45 -33.85
C VAL A 189 -2.66 21.15 -34.69
N VAL A 190 -3.87 21.41 -34.20
CA VAL A 190 -5.10 21.35 -34.98
C VAL A 190 -5.98 22.60 -34.81
N SER A 191 -5.41 23.75 -34.51
CA SER A 191 -6.20 24.99 -34.38
C SER A 191 -5.54 26.24 -34.96
N ILE A 192 -4.63 26.11 -35.94
CA ILE A 192 -4.09 27.28 -36.64
C ILE A 192 -4.43 27.17 -38.12
N GLY A 193 -5.72 27.23 -38.41
CA GLY A 193 -6.21 27.29 -39.80
C GLY A 193 -6.56 28.71 -40.27
N SER A 194 -6.10 29.78 -39.58
CA SER A 194 -6.46 31.16 -39.99
C SER A 194 -5.30 32.17 -39.92
N ALA A 195 -4.06 31.77 -39.62
CA ALA A 195 -2.91 32.69 -39.57
C ALA A 195 -1.85 32.42 -40.68
N GLU A 196 -1.98 31.35 -41.43
CA GLU A 196 -1.01 30.96 -42.45
C GLU A 196 -0.96 31.86 -43.71
N SER A 197 -1.94 32.74 -43.88
CA SER A 197 -2.00 33.57 -45.09
C SER A 197 -1.20 34.92 -45.04
N LEU A 198 -0.47 35.15 -43.93
CA LEU A 198 0.28 36.40 -43.74
C LEU A 198 1.80 36.25 -43.54
N LEU A 199 2.32 35.03 -43.56
CA LEU A 199 3.75 34.76 -43.33
C LEU A 199 4.44 34.46 -44.69
N THR A 200 5.68 34.95 -44.84
CA THR A 200 6.51 34.65 -46.02
C THR A 200 7.09 33.22 -45.92
N ASP A 201 7.39 32.61 -47.06
CA ASP A 201 7.99 31.25 -47.12
C ASP A 201 9.26 31.11 -46.27
N GLU A 202 10.08 32.15 -46.16
CA GLU A 202 11.28 32.17 -45.29
C GLU A 202 10.91 32.16 -43.79
N GLN A 203 9.80 32.79 -43.41
CA GLN A 203 9.34 32.78 -42.03
C GLN A 203 8.71 31.45 -41.65
N LEU A 204 8.01 30.79 -42.55
CA LEU A 204 7.48 29.45 -42.41
C LEU A 204 8.60 28.41 -42.26
N ASP A 205 9.67 28.52 -43.07
CA ASP A 205 10.84 27.63 -42.98
C ASP A 205 11.62 27.84 -41.66
N SER A 206 11.67 29.06 -41.16
CA SER A 206 12.34 29.38 -39.91
C SER A 206 11.53 28.85 -38.69
N ILE A 207 10.21 28.94 -38.72
CA ILE A 207 9.30 28.37 -37.72
C ILE A 207 9.39 26.84 -37.73
N ALA A 208 9.33 26.20 -38.89
CA ALA A 208 9.44 24.75 -39.04
C ALA A 208 10.80 24.21 -38.51
N ARG A 209 11.91 24.98 -38.75
CA ARG A 209 13.23 24.63 -38.16
C ARG A 209 13.28 24.81 -36.66
N ALA A 210 12.65 25.85 -36.11
CA ALA A 210 12.57 26.10 -34.68
C ALA A 210 11.72 25.00 -33.96
N GLU A 211 10.60 24.60 -34.58
CA GLU A 211 9.75 23.50 -34.08
C GLU A 211 10.50 22.17 -34.15
N ALA A 212 11.20 21.85 -35.25
CA ALA A 212 11.98 20.63 -35.36
C ALA A 212 13.15 20.58 -34.35
N LEU A 213 13.74 21.73 -34.02
CA LEU A 213 14.77 21.83 -32.99
C LEU A 213 14.17 21.67 -31.58
N ALA A 214 13.02 22.26 -31.31
CA ALA A 214 12.30 22.11 -30.05
C ALA A 214 11.86 20.64 -29.84
N ASP A 215 11.27 20.00 -30.83
CA ASP A 215 10.89 18.57 -30.81
C ASP A 215 12.11 17.67 -30.59
N SER A 216 13.25 17.98 -31.23
CA SER A 216 14.48 17.22 -31.05
C SER A 216 15.11 17.41 -29.65
N LEU A 217 14.97 18.58 -29.04
CA LEU A 217 15.38 18.88 -27.68
C LEU A 217 14.45 18.22 -26.65
N GLU A 218 13.14 18.25 -26.90
CA GLU A 218 12.14 17.59 -26.05
C GLU A 218 12.30 16.06 -26.10
N GLN A 219 12.53 15.47 -27.27
CA GLN A 219 12.86 14.04 -27.41
C GLN A 219 14.17 13.65 -26.73
N ARG A 220 15.18 14.54 -26.70
CA ARG A 220 16.45 14.29 -25.98
C ARG A 220 16.26 14.38 -24.47
N THR A 221 15.45 15.31 -23.97
CA THR A 221 15.12 15.44 -22.55
C THR A 221 14.26 14.28 -22.09
N ASP A 222 13.23 13.88 -22.82
CA ASP A 222 12.41 12.72 -22.52
C ASP A 222 13.21 11.42 -22.52
N SER A 223 14.12 11.24 -23.49
CA SER A 223 15.03 10.09 -23.54
C SER A 223 16.01 10.07 -22.37
N ALA A 224 16.53 11.23 -21.94
CA ALA A 224 17.45 11.35 -20.83
C ALA A 224 16.76 11.11 -19.49
N GLN A 225 15.52 11.57 -19.32
CA GLN A 225 14.71 11.36 -18.11
C GLN A 225 14.23 9.93 -17.95
N ASN A 226 14.20 9.14 -19.02
CA ASN A 226 13.80 7.73 -19.00
C ASN A 226 14.97 6.73 -18.95
N ASP A 227 16.23 7.21 -18.99
CA ASP A 227 17.43 6.36 -18.95
C ASP A 227 18.02 6.29 -17.53
N PRO A 228 17.92 5.15 -16.82
CA PRO A 228 18.45 5.01 -15.46
C PRO A 228 19.99 5.08 -15.37
N HIS A 229 20.71 5.15 -16.51
CA HIS A 229 22.16 5.36 -16.55
C HIS A 229 22.56 6.84 -16.61
N ARG A 230 21.59 7.76 -16.58
CA ARG A 230 21.77 9.19 -16.62
C ARG A 230 21.31 9.87 -15.33
N ARG A 231 21.96 10.98 -14.99
CA ARG A 231 21.61 11.77 -13.81
C ARG A 231 20.23 12.40 -13.90
N GLU A 232 19.84 12.82 -15.10
CA GLU A 232 18.54 13.47 -15.38
C GLU A 232 17.36 12.59 -14.95
N TYR A 233 17.47 11.27 -15.11
CA TYR A 233 16.49 10.29 -14.65
C TYR A 233 16.22 10.39 -13.15
N TYR A 234 17.28 10.49 -12.34
CA TYR A 234 17.18 10.58 -10.88
C TYR A 234 16.78 11.98 -10.43
N ILE A 235 17.31 13.03 -11.10
CA ILE A 235 16.99 14.42 -10.79
C ILE A 235 15.49 14.70 -11.00
N ALA A 236 14.89 14.14 -12.06
CA ALA A 236 13.45 14.28 -12.34
C ALA A 236 12.55 13.67 -11.26
N GLN A 237 13.06 12.75 -10.43
CA GLN A 237 12.31 12.11 -9.35
C GLN A 237 12.45 12.86 -8.02
N LEU A 238 13.31 13.86 -7.93
CA LEU A 238 13.53 14.61 -6.68
C LEU A 238 12.42 15.63 -6.45
N PRO A 239 11.90 15.75 -5.23
CA PRO A 239 10.83 16.68 -4.88
C PRO A 239 11.39 18.10 -4.67
N PHE A 240 11.49 18.87 -5.74
CA PHE A 240 11.96 20.26 -5.67
C PHE A 240 10.85 21.27 -5.42
N THR A 241 9.62 20.98 -5.85
CA THR A 241 8.48 21.87 -5.62
C THR A 241 7.77 21.56 -4.32
N GLN A 242 7.07 22.54 -3.76
CA GLN A 242 6.29 22.36 -2.54
C GLN A 242 5.25 21.24 -2.69
N GLU A 243 4.56 21.18 -3.83
CA GLU A 243 3.57 20.14 -4.13
C GLU A 243 4.21 18.73 -4.15
N GLN A 244 5.41 18.59 -4.71
CA GLN A 244 6.14 17.32 -4.73
C GLN A 244 6.59 16.92 -3.32
N VAL A 245 7.02 17.88 -2.50
CA VAL A 245 7.36 17.62 -1.08
C VAL A 245 6.13 17.18 -0.30
N GLU A 246 4.98 17.82 -0.49
CA GLU A 246 3.72 17.44 0.15
C GLU A 246 3.28 16.03 -0.27
N ALA A 247 3.34 15.68 -1.55
CA ALA A 247 3.07 14.34 -2.04
C ALA A 247 4.04 13.30 -1.44
N SER A 248 5.33 13.63 -1.34
CA SER A 248 6.35 12.80 -0.68
C SER A 248 6.03 12.62 0.81
N ASN A 249 5.62 13.69 1.51
CA ASN A 249 5.24 13.63 2.92
C ASN A 249 4.02 12.74 3.17
N LEU A 250 3.02 12.74 2.27
CA LEU A 250 1.87 11.82 2.37
C LEU A 250 2.33 10.35 2.37
N ILE A 251 3.26 10.01 1.50
CA ILE A 251 3.83 8.64 1.43
C ILE A 251 4.58 8.30 2.72
N ILE A 252 5.37 9.25 3.25
CA ILE A 252 6.10 9.05 4.52
C ILE A 252 5.12 8.87 5.68
N MET A 253 4.08 9.69 5.76
CA MET A 253 3.07 9.60 6.81
C MET A 253 2.36 8.25 6.80
N ASP A 254 1.90 7.80 5.64
CA ASP A 254 1.25 6.50 5.49
C ASP A 254 2.21 5.34 5.83
N GLY A 255 3.45 5.43 5.35
CA GLY A 255 4.50 4.44 5.64
C GLY A 255 4.84 4.35 7.13
N LEU A 256 4.98 5.48 7.84
CA LEU A 256 5.25 5.52 9.28
C LEU A 256 4.06 4.99 10.08
N TYR A 257 2.83 5.32 9.69
CA TYR A 257 1.61 4.86 10.34
C TYR A 257 1.50 3.33 10.28
N HIS A 258 1.53 2.77 9.08
CA HIS A 258 1.38 1.32 8.88
C HIS A 258 2.57 0.53 9.45
N SER A 259 3.81 0.97 9.22
CA SER A 259 4.98 0.29 9.78
C SER A 259 4.98 0.33 11.31
N GLY A 260 4.58 1.44 11.93
CA GLY A 260 4.46 1.57 13.38
C GLY A 260 3.48 0.58 13.99
N ILE A 261 2.32 0.39 13.36
CA ILE A 261 1.31 -0.59 13.78
C ILE A 261 1.83 -2.02 13.60
N ILE A 262 2.44 -2.33 12.44
CA ILE A 262 2.99 -3.67 12.17
C ILE A 262 4.09 -4.03 13.17
N PHE A 263 5.00 -3.11 13.46
CA PHE A 263 6.03 -3.34 14.49
C PHE A 263 5.41 -3.62 15.86
N LYS A 264 4.43 -2.80 16.27
CA LYS A 264 3.79 -2.89 17.58
C LYS A 264 2.95 -4.16 17.73
N ASP A 265 2.12 -4.48 16.74
CA ASP A 265 1.06 -5.50 16.88
C ASP A 265 1.44 -6.87 16.31
N LYS A 266 2.22 -6.91 15.21
CA LYS A 266 2.56 -8.17 14.54
C LYS A 266 3.95 -8.68 14.93
N PHE A 267 4.92 -7.79 15.10
CA PHE A 267 6.28 -8.16 15.55
C PHE A 267 6.46 -8.10 17.06
N ASP A 268 5.50 -7.54 17.80
CA ASP A 268 5.61 -7.26 19.23
C ASP A 268 6.86 -6.44 19.59
N ASN A 269 7.30 -5.60 18.64
CA ASN A 269 8.48 -4.76 18.78
C ASN A 269 8.08 -3.34 19.13
N LEU A 270 7.80 -3.11 20.42
CA LEU A 270 7.34 -1.82 20.92
C LEU A 270 8.33 -0.68 20.63
N PRO A 271 9.68 -0.85 20.77
CA PRO A 271 10.63 0.22 20.47
C PRO A 271 10.59 0.71 19.02
N LEU A 272 10.47 -0.21 18.03
CA LEU A 272 10.39 0.19 16.63
C LEU A 272 9.02 0.81 16.29
N GLY A 273 7.95 0.27 16.89
CA GLY A 273 6.61 0.88 16.77
C GLY A 273 6.57 2.29 17.34
N GLU A 274 7.17 2.52 18.51
CA GLU A 274 7.31 3.82 19.13
C GLU A 274 8.11 4.79 18.24
N LYS A 275 9.27 4.36 17.75
CA LYS A 275 10.13 5.16 16.87
C LYS A 275 9.36 5.68 15.65
N ALA A 276 8.56 4.82 15.01
CA ALA A 276 7.78 5.18 13.81
C ALA A 276 6.61 6.13 14.16
N LEU A 277 5.78 5.78 15.16
CA LEU A 277 4.60 6.56 15.52
C LEU A 277 4.94 7.91 16.16
N VAL A 278 5.96 7.98 17.01
CA VAL A 278 6.44 9.24 17.61
C VAL A 278 7.06 10.13 16.53
N ARG A 279 7.82 9.58 15.59
CA ARG A 279 8.29 10.35 14.43
C ARG A 279 7.14 10.94 13.64
N LEU A 280 6.08 10.17 13.41
CA LEU A 280 4.89 10.63 12.69
C LEU A 280 4.22 11.80 13.43
N GLU A 281 4.01 11.67 14.74
CA GLU A 281 3.44 12.72 15.58
C GLU A 281 4.25 14.02 15.53
N HIS A 282 5.57 13.93 15.71
CA HIS A 282 6.44 15.12 15.80
C HIS A 282 6.66 15.81 14.46
N GLN A 283 6.87 15.04 13.38
CA GLN A 283 7.20 15.62 12.08
C GLN A 283 5.96 15.99 11.25
N TYR A 284 4.83 15.33 11.51
CA TYR A 284 3.61 15.46 10.70
C TYR A 284 2.34 15.61 11.56
N PRO A 285 2.25 16.65 12.42
CA PRO A 285 1.14 16.80 13.38
C PRO A 285 -0.23 17.02 12.70
N THR A 286 -0.25 17.33 11.42
CA THR A 286 -1.47 17.54 10.61
C THR A 286 -1.94 16.28 9.88
N TYR A 287 -1.37 15.11 10.17
CA TYR A 287 -1.80 13.86 9.57
C TYR A 287 -3.27 13.59 9.87
N GLU A 288 -4.05 13.24 8.84
CA GLU A 288 -5.51 13.08 8.96
C GLU A 288 -5.95 12.03 10.01
N LYS A 289 -5.13 10.96 10.17
CA LYS A 289 -5.38 9.89 11.15
C LYS A 289 -4.62 10.09 12.46
N MET A 290 -4.32 11.33 12.85
CA MET A 290 -3.55 11.59 14.08
C MET A 290 -4.27 11.12 15.35
N ALA A 291 -5.60 11.09 15.37
CA ALA A 291 -6.37 10.50 16.47
C ALA A 291 -6.07 8.99 16.62
N ASP A 292 -5.96 8.27 15.51
CA ASP A 292 -5.59 6.84 15.50
C ASP A 292 -4.15 6.66 15.98
N VAL A 293 -3.23 7.54 15.58
CA VAL A 293 -1.85 7.53 16.05
C VAL A 293 -1.78 7.67 17.57
N TYR A 294 -2.54 8.61 18.16
CA TYR A 294 -2.61 8.79 19.60
C TYR A 294 -3.20 7.57 20.31
N TYR A 295 -4.21 6.94 19.73
CA TYR A 295 -4.76 5.69 20.25
C TYR A 295 -3.72 4.55 20.22
N HIS A 296 -2.99 4.40 19.12
CA HIS A 296 -1.93 3.39 19.02
C HIS A 296 -0.75 3.66 20.00
N LEU A 297 -0.39 4.93 20.21
CA LEU A 297 0.61 5.31 21.21
C LEU A 297 0.11 5.05 22.62
N PHE A 298 -1.16 5.33 22.93
CA PHE A 298 -1.77 4.94 24.21
C PHE A 298 -1.64 3.43 24.45
N LEU A 299 -2.00 2.60 23.47
CA LEU A 299 -1.89 1.13 23.59
C LEU A 299 -0.43 0.69 23.78
N LEU A 300 0.51 1.31 23.06
CA LEU A 300 1.93 1.00 23.14
C LEU A 300 2.48 1.29 24.53
N TYR A 301 2.22 2.48 25.07
CA TYR A 301 2.72 2.86 26.41
C TYR A 301 1.99 2.10 27.54
N SER A 302 0.72 1.76 27.35
CA SER A 302 0.00 0.86 28.27
C SER A 302 0.66 -0.53 28.33
N ARG A 303 1.09 -1.09 27.17
CA ARG A 303 1.85 -2.36 27.12
C ARG A 303 3.24 -2.25 27.72
N LYS A 304 3.86 -1.07 27.67
CA LYS A 304 5.14 -0.76 28.34
C LYS A 304 4.99 -0.51 29.84
N HIS A 305 3.76 -0.51 30.38
CA HIS A 305 3.44 -0.11 31.76
C HIS A 305 3.87 1.32 32.13
N ASP A 306 3.91 2.21 31.11
CA ASP A 306 4.12 3.65 31.30
C ASP A 306 2.76 4.36 31.28
N ASP A 307 2.08 4.27 32.43
CA ASP A 307 0.72 4.82 32.58
C ASP A 307 0.71 6.36 32.47
N VAL A 308 1.81 7.03 32.78
CA VAL A 308 1.93 8.49 32.69
C VAL A 308 1.86 8.95 31.23
N THR A 309 2.70 8.37 30.39
CA THR A 309 2.73 8.68 28.96
C THR A 309 1.46 8.21 28.27
N ALA A 310 0.93 7.03 28.64
CA ALA A 310 -0.35 6.56 28.13
C ALA A 310 -1.49 7.57 28.43
N GLN A 311 -1.57 8.07 29.69
CA GLN A 311 -2.58 9.06 30.06
C GLN A 311 -2.37 10.41 29.34
N HIS A 312 -1.16 10.78 29.00
CA HIS A 312 -0.88 11.97 28.18
C HIS A 312 -1.61 11.89 26.84
N TYR A 313 -1.54 10.73 26.12
CA TYR A 313 -2.24 10.55 24.85
C TYR A 313 -3.76 10.55 24.98
N VAL A 314 -4.31 10.02 26.07
CA VAL A 314 -5.75 10.18 26.36
C VAL A 314 -6.13 11.65 26.51
N ASN A 315 -5.30 12.46 27.19
CA ASN A 315 -5.56 13.88 27.35
C ASN A 315 -5.46 14.65 26.02
N LEU A 316 -4.49 14.30 25.15
CA LEU A 316 -4.37 14.87 23.81
C LEU A 316 -5.60 14.54 22.95
N LEU A 317 -6.12 13.32 23.04
CA LEU A 317 -7.35 12.93 22.35
C LEU A 317 -8.55 13.76 22.84
N LYS A 318 -8.69 13.96 24.14
CA LYS A 318 -9.76 14.78 24.72
C LYS A 318 -9.69 16.24 24.27
N GLU A 319 -8.48 16.78 24.17
CA GLU A 319 -8.25 18.19 23.84
C GLU A 319 -8.44 18.44 22.34
N LYS A 320 -7.83 17.60 21.48
CA LYS A 320 -7.77 17.85 20.03
C LYS A 320 -8.89 17.17 19.24
N TYR A 321 -9.42 16.04 19.74
CA TYR A 321 -10.37 15.19 19.05
C TYR A 321 -11.51 14.73 19.97
N PRO A 322 -12.28 15.65 20.60
CA PRO A 322 -13.27 15.32 21.64
C PRO A 322 -14.39 14.41 21.11
N ASP A 323 -14.79 14.54 19.85
CA ASP A 323 -15.87 13.78 19.22
C ASP A 323 -15.40 12.50 18.50
N ASN A 324 -14.11 12.18 18.60
CA ASN A 324 -13.56 10.98 17.96
C ASN A 324 -13.93 9.70 18.73
N GLU A 325 -14.09 8.60 18.00
CA GLU A 325 -14.44 7.30 18.60
C GLU A 325 -13.41 6.82 19.63
N TRP A 326 -12.12 7.05 19.40
CA TRP A 326 -11.06 6.68 20.34
C TRP A 326 -11.14 7.47 21.64
N THR A 327 -11.50 8.74 21.56
CA THR A 327 -11.74 9.57 22.75
C THR A 327 -12.91 9.03 23.54
N THR A 328 -14.01 8.70 22.88
CA THR A 328 -15.19 8.11 23.51
C THR A 328 -14.84 6.78 24.16
N LEU A 329 -14.08 5.91 23.46
CA LEU A 329 -13.67 4.60 23.96
C LEU A 329 -12.78 4.71 25.22
N LEU A 330 -11.73 5.55 25.16
CA LEU A 330 -10.74 5.64 26.23
C LEU A 330 -11.22 6.47 27.45
N THR A 331 -12.27 7.27 27.29
CA THR A 331 -12.90 8.00 28.38
C THR A 331 -14.09 7.26 29.00
N ASP A 332 -14.49 6.14 28.42
CA ASP A 332 -15.54 5.29 28.97
C ASP A 332 -15.12 4.75 30.35
N PRO A 333 -15.85 5.05 31.42
CA PRO A 333 -15.55 4.53 32.74
C PRO A 333 -15.65 3.00 32.83
N PHE A 334 -16.32 2.36 31.88
CA PHE A 334 -16.49 0.93 31.80
C PHE A 334 -15.52 0.25 30.81
N PHE A 335 -14.53 0.97 30.28
CA PHE A 335 -13.62 0.47 29.25
C PHE A 335 -13.04 -0.92 29.57
N LYS A 336 -12.51 -1.14 30.79
CA LYS A 336 -11.92 -2.43 31.19
C LYS A 336 -12.95 -3.57 31.22
N GLU A 337 -14.17 -3.28 31.67
CA GLU A 337 -15.26 -4.26 31.75
C GLU A 337 -15.81 -4.55 30.35
N ASN A 338 -16.02 -3.51 29.54
CA ASN A 338 -16.50 -3.64 28.17
C ASN A 338 -15.49 -4.34 27.25
N ALA A 339 -14.19 -4.11 27.43
CA ALA A 339 -13.15 -4.82 26.68
C ALA A 339 -13.15 -6.33 26.95
N ARG A 340 -13.60 -6.75 28.15
CA ARG A 340 -13.64 -8.17 28.54
C ARG A 340 -14.96 -8.86 28.22
N LEU A 341 -16.08 -8.20 28.44
CA LEU A 341 -17.43 -8.81 28.44
C LEU A 341 -18.46 -7.98 27.65
N GLY A 342 -18.08 -6.84 27.07
CA GLY A 342 -18.98 -5.82 26.55
C GLY A 342 -19.99 -6.34 25.53
N VAL A 343 -19.57 -7.19 24.60
CA VAL A 343 -20.48 -7.77 23.59
C VAL A 343 -21.57 -8.57 24.23
N HIS A 344 -21.26 -9.46 25.18
CA HIS A 344 -22.24 -10.29 25.85
C HIS A 344 -23.16 -9.47 26.74
N LEU A 345 -22.64 -8.45 27.42
CA LEU A 345 -23.47 -7.57 28.27
C LEU A 345 -24.38 -6.70 27.42
N GLU A 346 -23.92 -6.18 26.32
CA GLU A 346 -24.73 -5.41 25.37
C GLU A 346 -25.82 -6.26 24.73
N ASP A 347 -25.48 -7.47 24.25
CA ASP A 347 -26.45 -8.40 23.66
C ASP A 347 -27.54 -8.77 24.66
N SER A 348 -27.20 -9.01 25.93
CA SER A 348 -28.17 -9.28 27.00
C SER A 348 -29.07 -8.07 27.27
N LEU A 349 -28.51 -6.87 27.33
CA LEU A 349 -29.27 -5.63 27.46
C LEU A 349 -30.18 -5.41 26.24
N TYR A 350 -29.71 -5.69 25.05
CA TYR A 350 -30.52 -5.58 23.83
C TYR A 350 -31.69 -6.58 23.83
N ALA A 351 -31.43 -7.82 24.19
CA ALA A 351 -32.49 -8.85 24.27
C ALA A 351 -33.60 -8.43 25.26
N THR A 352 -33.25 -7.97 26.47
CA THR A 352 -34.23 -7.48 27.46
C THR A 352 -34.96 -6.23 26.96
N THR A 353 -34.32 -5.36 26.21
CA THR A 353 -34.93 -4.15 25.62
C THR A 353 -35.92 -4.53 24.51
N TYR A 354 -35.58 -5.51 23.68
CA TYR A 354 -36.46 -6.01 22.64
C TYR A 354 -37.70 -6.69 23.22
N ASP A 355 -37.54 -7.46 24.29
CA ASP A 355 -38.67 -8.09 25.00
C ASP A 355 -39.59 -7.04 25.67
N ALA A 356 -39.00 -6.00 26.28
CA ALA A 356 -39.76 -4.87 26.79
C ALA A 356 -40.53 -4.13 25.68
N PHE A 357 -39.93 -3.94 24.52
CA PHE A 357 -40.61 -3.35 23.36
C PHE A 357 -41.81 -4.18 22.91
N LYS A 358 -41.66 -5.51 22.78
CA LYS A 358 -42.75 -6.42 22.43
C LYS A 358 -43.87 -6.39 23.44
N ALA A 359 -43.53 -6.19 24.72
CA ALA A 359 -44.50 -6.08 25.81
C ALA A 359 -45.10 -4.67 25.95
N ALA A 360 -44.80 -3.76 25.05
CA ALA A 360 -45.20 -2.33 25.08
C ALA A 360 -44.73 -1.57 26.35
N HIS A 361 -43.68 -2.04 27.02
CA HIS A 361 -43.09 -1.37 28.18
C HIS A 361 -42.09 -0.29 27.73
N TYR A 362 -42.57 0.77 27.10
CA TYR A 362 -41.72 1.80 26.45
C TYR A 362 -40.85 2.58 27.44
N GLY A 363 -41.29 2.76 28.68
CA GLY A 363 -40.48 3.35 29.74
C GLY A 363 -39.21 2.52 30.05
N THR A 364 -39.31 1.20 30.04
CA THR A 364 -38.16 0.28 30.19
C THR A 364 -37.25 0.37 28.98
N VAL A 365 -37.81 0.45 27.76
CA VAL A 365 -37.04 0.65 26.53
C VAL A 365 -36.21 1.94 26.62
N SER A 366 -36.83 3.06 26.99
CA SER A 366 -36.16 4.36 27.15
C SER A 366 -35.03 4.32 28.19
N SER A 367 -35.27 3.67 29.33
CA SER A 367 -34.24 3.48 30.38
C SER A 367 -33.07 2.65 29.88
N ASN A 368 -33.35 1.54 29.20
CA ASN A 368 -32.28 0.68 28.63
C ASN A 368 -31.49 1.37 27.50
N LEU A 369 -32.13 2.22 26.69
CA LEU A 369 -31.45 3.06 25.73
C LEU A 369 -30.42 4.00 26.41
N ALA A 370 -30.82 4.64 27.52
CA ALA A 370 -29.95 5.51 28.29
C ALA A 370 -28.75 4.73 28.87
N VAL A 371 -29.01 3.52 29.40
CA VAL A 371 -27.97 2.61 29.88
C VAL A 371 -27.04 2.20 28.75
N SER A 372 -27.59 1.79 27.60
CA SER A 372 -26.78 1.45 26.41
C SER A 372 -25.91 2.62 25.94
N ALA A 373 -26.48 3.84 25.88
CA ALA A 373 -25.74 5.02 25.49
C ALA A 373 -24.56 5.34 26.41
N LYS A 374 -24.72 5.14 27.70
CA LYS A 374 -23.73 5.41 28.74
C LYS A 374 -22.68 4.29 28.84
N ARG A 375 -23.10 3.04 28.78
CA ARG A 375 -22.26 1.88 29.08
C ARG A 375 -21.58 1.31 27.82
N PHE A 376 -22.21 1.41 26.65
CA PHE A 376 -21.74 0.87 25.39
C PHE A 376 -21.79 1.94 24.27
N PRO A 377 -21.06 3.07 24.41
CA PRO A 377 -21.16 4.19 23.48
C PRO A 377 -20.76 3.81 22.05
N LEU A 378 -19.85 2.85 21.88
CA LEU A 378 -19.38 2.29 20.60
C LEU A 378 -19.82 0.82 20.40
N GLY A 379 -20.89 0.42 21.08
CA GLY A 379 -21.37 -0.97 21.02
C GLY A 379 -21.94 -1.35 19.66
N ALA A 380 -21.83 -2.63 19.32
CA ALA A 380 -22.28 -3.19 18.04
C ALA A 380 -23.81 -3.15 17.81
N ASN A 381 -24.59 -2.93 18.86
CA ASN A 381 -26.06 -2.86 18.78
C ASN A 381 -26.62 -1.43 18.94
N ARG A 382 -25.76 -0.41 18.88
CA ARG A 382 -26.21 0.99 19.09
C ARG A 382 -27.27 1.43 18.08
N ASP A 383 -27.14 1.07 16.84
CA ASP A 383 -28.11 1.31 15.77
C ASP A 383 -29.46 0.66 16.08
N LYS A 384 -29.45 -0.59 16.55
CA LYS A 384 -30.66 -1.35 16.92
C LYS A 384 -31.37 -0.76 18.12
N PHE A 385 -30.62 -0.29 19.13
CA PHE A 385 -31.18 0.41 20.29
C PHE A 385 -31.88 1.71 19.87
N ILE A 386 -31.24 2.54 19.03
CA ILE A 386 -31.84 3.78 18.54
C ILE A 386 -33.10 3.48 17.74
N PHE A 387 -33.06 2.47 16.88
CA PHE A 387 -34.19 2.06 16.07
C PHE A 387 -35.40 1.63 16.92
N ILE A 388 -35.20 0.75 17.91
CA ILE A 388 -36.28 0.32 18.82
C ILE A 388 -36.82 1.49 19.63
N GLY A 389 -35.93 2.39 20.09
CA GLY A 389 -36.34 3.59 20.80
C GLY A 389 -37.19 4.54 19.96
N ALA A 390 -36.84 4.70 18.71
CA ALA A 390 -37.63 5.49 17.77
C ALA A 390 -39.00 4.89 17.52
N LEU A 391 -39.07 3.56 17.33
CA LEU A 391 -40.35 2.84 17.20
C LEU A 391 -41.21 2.93 18.48
N SER A 392 -40.59 2.89 19.66
CA SER A 392 -41.31 3.10 20.92
C SER A 392 -42.00 4.47 20.97
N LYS A 393 -41.29 5.52 20.61
CA LYS A 393 -41.83 6.89 20.51
C LYS A 393 -42.96 7.00 19.49
N LEU A 394 -42.85 6.29 18.36
CA LEU A 394 -43.93 6.23 17.37
C LEU A 394 -45.19 5.58 17.93
N ASN A 395 -45.02 4.47 18.65
CA ASN A 395 -46.15 3.76 19.30
C ASN A 395 -46.80 4.57 20.45
N GLU A 396 -46.03 5.45 21.09
CA GLU A 396 -46.52 6.43 22.06
C GLU A 396 -47.20 7.67 21.40
N GLY A 397 -47.30 7.71 20.08
CA GLY A 397 -47.90 8.79 19.32
C GLY A 397 -46.95 9.96 18.98
N ASN A 398 -45.67 9.88 19.36
CA ASN A 398 -44.67 10.92 19.09
C ASN A 398 -43.91 10.65 17.78
N ALA A 399 -44.58 10.88 16.67
CA ALA A 399 -44.02 10.67 15.35
C ALA A 399 -42.86 11.63 15.02
N GLU A 400 -42.83 12.84 15.62
CA GLU A 400 -41.73 13.81 15.38
C GLU A 400 -40.41 13.32 15.99
N ALA A 401 -40.47 12.86 17.25
CA ALA A 401 -39.31 12.35 17.93
C ALA A 401 -38.80 11.05 17.28
N CYS A 402 -39.73 10.20 16.80
CA CYS A 402 -39.34 9.02 16.02
C CYS A 402 -38.55 9.38 14.76
N VAL A 403 -39.05 10.31 13.96
CA VAL A 403 -38.35 10.76 12.72
C VAL A 403 -37.01 11.41 13.03
N ALA A 404 -36.89 12.18 14.10
CA ALA A 404 -35.64 12.80 14.52
C ALA A 404 -34.58 11.75 14.88
N ASP A 405 -34.97 10.74 15.69
CA ASP A 405 -34.07 9.65 16.10
C ASP A 405 -33.63 8.79 14.90
N LEU A 406 -34.57 8.45 13.99
CA LEU A 406 -34.23 7.68 12.80
C LEU A 406 -33.33 8.42 11.84
N LYS A 407 -33.47 9.75 11.69
CA LYS A 407 -32.52 10.56 10.91
C LYS A 407 -31.14 10.54 11.54
N THR A 408 -31.03 10.74 12.85
CA THR A 408 -29.77 10.66 13.59
C THR A 408 -29.12 9.27 13.43
N MET A 409 -29.95 8.21 13.44
CA MET A 409 -29.46 6.85 13.20
C MET A 409 -28.89 6.71 11.78
N LEU A 410 -29.60 7.20 10.76
CA LEU A 410 -29.16 7.13 9.36
C LEU A 410 -27.85 7.91 9.11
N GLU A 411 -27.69 9.05 9.80
CA GLU A 411 -26.47 9.86 9.73
C GLU A 411 -25.27 9.14 10.38
N LYS A 412 -25.46 8.55 11.56
CA LYS A 412 -24.39 7.90 12.32
C LYS A 412 -24.08 6.47 11.87
N TYR A 413 -25.05 5.75 11.37
CA TYR A 413 -24.94 4.33 11.00
C TYR A 413 -25.50 4.06 9.59
N PRO A 414 -24.96 4.68 8.53
CA PRO A 414 -25.49 4.54 7.17
C PRO A 414 -25.37 3.12 6.61
N GLN A 415 -24.47 2.31 7.17
CA GLN A 415 -24.26 0.91 6.76
C GLN A 415 -25.04 -0.10 7.63
N SER A 416 -25.91 0.37 8.54
CA SER A 416 -26.75 -0.52 9.35
C SER A 416 -27.70 -1.33 8.48
N GLY A 417 -27.88 -2.61 8.80
CA GLY A 417 -28.91 -3.45 8.18
C GLY A 417 -30.35 -2.93 8.37
N LEU A 418 -30.57 -1.97 9.27
CA LEU A 418 -31.86 -1.32 9.54
C LEU A 418 -32.03 0.01 8.79
N ALA A 419 -30.98 0.48 8.06
CA ALA A 419 -31.02 1.79 7.42
C ALA A 419 -32.14 1.92 6.36
N GLU A 420 -32.38 0.89 5.56
CA GLU A 420 -33.45 0.90 4.58
C GLU A 420 -34.84 1.02 5.25
N MET A 421 -35.08 0.24 6.29
CA MET A 421 -36.34 0.24 7.06
C MET A 421 -36.54 1.59 7.75
N ALA A 422 -35.51 2.15 8.37
CA ALA A 422 -35.54 3.47 8.97
C ALA A 422 -35.90 4.56 7.92
N GLY A 423 -35.30 4.50 6.75
CA GLY A 423 -35.60 5.41 5.64
C GLY A 423 -37.05 5.30 5.15
N MET A 424 -37.62 4.11 5.09
CA MET A 424 -39.04 3.89 4.74
C MET A 424 -39.96 4.53 5.77
N ILE A 425 -39.71 4.35 7.07
CA ILE A 425 -40.51 4.92 8.15
C ILE A 425 -40.47 6.45 8.11
N VAL A 426 -39.27 7.03 7.93
CA VAL A 426 -39.12 8.51 7.83
C VAL A 426 -39.93 9.06 6.67
N ARG A 427 -39.95 8.42 5.51
CA ARG A 427 -40.77 8.81 4.35
C ARG A 427 -42.24 8.67 4.61
N GLY A 428 -42.68 7.50 5.16
CA GLY A 428 -44.09 7.20 5.43
C GLY A 428 -44.73 8.19 6.43
N VAL A 429 -44.03 8.54 7.52
CA VAL A 429 -44.49 9.54 8.48
C VAL A 429 -44.55 10.94 7.82
N GLY A 430 -43.60 11.28 6.94
CA GLY A 430 -43.61 12.54 6.21
C GLY A 430 -44.76 12.66 5.21
N GLU A 431 -45.14 11.59 4.53
CA GLU A 431 -46.28 11.52 3.61
C GLU A 431 -47.62 11.55 4.35
N GLY A 432 -47.74 10.80 5.45
CA GLY A 432 -48.98 10.84 6.31
C GLY A 432 -49.28 12.22 6.85
N ARG A 433 -48.28 13.06 7.18
CA ARG A 433 -48.45 14.46 7.56
C ARG A 433 -48.96 15.33 6.42
N ARG A 434 -48.50 15.10 5.17
CA ARG A 434 -48.98 15.85 4.00
C ARG A 434 -50.45 15.54 3.72
N LEU A 435 -50.89 14.33 3.95
CA LEU A 435 -52.29 13.92 3.75
C LEU A 435 -53.24 14.47 4.84
N HIS A 436 -52.79 14.67 6.09
CA HIS A 436 -53.56 15.21 7.19
C HIS A 436 -53.44 16.73 7.37
N GLY A 437 -52.42 17.36 6.78
CA GLY A 437 -52.21 18.82 6.83
C GLY A 437 -52.88 19.58 5.68
N GLY A 438 -53.59 18.92 4.82
CA GLY A 438 -54.29 19.50 3.64
C GLY A 438 -55.83 19.61 3.77
N GLN A 439 -56.37 19.57 5.00
CA GLN A 439 -57.78 19.87 5.26
C GLN A 439 -57.94 21.20 5.97
#